data_1d16c2c8f4ac007193ab7afa98326418
#
_entry.id   1d16c2c8f4ac007193ab7afa98326418
#
_cell.length_a   1.000
_cell.length_b   1.000
_cell.length_c   1.000
_cell.angle_alpha   90.00
_cell.angle_beta   90.00
_cell.angle_gamma   90.00
#
_symmetry.space_group_name_H-M   'P 1'
#
loop_
_entity.id
_entity.type
_entity.pdbx_description
1 polymer ?
#
loop_
_entity_poly.entity_id
_entity_poly.type
_entity_poly.pdbx_seq_one_letter_code
_entity_poly.pdbx_strand_id
1 'polypeptide(L)'
;GRNVNVILSHFHEDHTGGLPDIAYNEIYQGKYTYRHTEKGVIVQENIYIQDGDVSLHIFPLPSSHAKGCVALEVNEEWCFLGDALYAMQKCGHNLYNAGILKDEMNVLQNIKAEKFMLSHRTPFEKPKGIIMRWLGEIYDRRVKGEVYIEV
;
A
#
# COMPACT_ATOMS: atom_id res chain seq x y z
N GLY A 1 -12.96 0.72 -27.57
CA GLY A 1 -12.04 0.07 -26.65
C GLY A 1 -12.38 0.38 -25.20
N ARG A 2 -12.03 -0.49 -24.29
CA ARG A 2 -12.23 -0.23 -22.85
C ARG A 2 -11.19 0.76 -22.37
N ASN A 3 -11.59 1.76 -21.60
CA ASN A 3 -10.68 2.61 -20.90
C ASN A 3 -10.11 1.85 -19.69
N VAL A 4 -8.80 1.65 -19.67
CA VAL A 4 -8.12 0.99 -18.58
C VAL A 4 -7.23 2.01 -17.86
N ASN A 5 -7.38 2.12 -16.57
CA ASN A 5 -6.47 2.88 -15.72
C ASN A 5 -5.73 1.90 -14.81
N VAL A 6 -4.49 2.23 -14.50
CA VAL A 6 -3.63 1.39 -13.67
C VAL A 6 -3.34 2.10 -12.37
N ILE A 7 -3.39 1.35 -11.27
CA ILE A 7 -2.92 1.84 -9.97
C ILE A 7 -1.74 0.97 -9.57
N LEU A 8 -0.58 1.59 -9.43
CA LEU A 8 0.64 0.91 -9.00
C LEU A 8 0.81 1.08 -7.49
N SER A 9 0.90 -0.05 -6.78
CA SER A 9 1.08 -0.03 -5.33
C SER A 9 2.45 0.50 -4.91
N HIS A 10 3.50 0.08 -5.60
CA HIS A 10 4.88 0.55 -5.37
C HIS A 10 5.79 0.19 -6.55
N PHE A 11 7.08 0.54 -6.47
CA PHE A 11 8.00 0.52 -7.62
C PHE A 11 8.70 -0.83 -7.88
N HIS A 12 8.56 -1.84 -7.04
CA HIS A 12 9.22 -3.13 -7.23
C HIS A 12 8.78 -3.81 -8.53
N GLU A 13 9.72 -4.51 -9.16
CA GLU A 13 9.55 -5.04 -10.53
C GLU A 13 8.40 -6.05 -10.64
N ASP A 14 8.17 -6.87 -9.63
CA ASP A 14 7.06 -7.81 -9.59
C ASP A 14 5.68 -7.13 -9.54
N HIS A 15 5.62 -5.82 -9.23
CA HIS A 15 4.40 -5.01 -9.25
C HIS A 15 4.32 -4.05 -10.45
N THR A 16 5.41 -3.81 -11.16
CA THR A 16 5.47 -2.86 -12.29
C THR A 16 5.88 -3.50 -13.61
N GLY A 17 6.51 -4.67 -13.58
CA GLY A 17 7.14 -5.31 -14.75
C GLY A 17 6.18 -5.61 -15.89
N GLY A 18 4.90 -5.87 -15.60
CA GLY A 18 3.88 -6.11 -16.63
C GLY A 18 3.32 -4.84 -17.29
N LEU A 19 3.69 -3.66 -16.82
CA LEU A 19 3.14 -2.40 -17.33
C LEU A 19 3.36 -2.18 -18.83
N PRO A 20 4.52 -2.50 -19.43
CA PRO A 20 4.74 -2.36 -20.87
C PRO A 20 3.83 -3.23 -21.73
N ASP A 21 3.29 -4.31 -21.17
CA ASP A 21 2.51 -5.31 -21.92
C ASP A 21 1.00 -5.00 -21.94
N ILE A 22 0.57 -3.94 -21.26
CA ILE A 22 -0.83 -3.54 -21.19
C ILE A 22 -1.06 -2.17 -21.78
N ALA A 23 -2.16 -2.03 -22.51
CA ALA A 23 -2.63 -0.73 -22.97
C ALA A 23 -3.46 -0.07 -21.88
N TYR A 24 -3.10 1.14 -21.49
CA TYR A 24 -3.80 1.90 -20.45
C TYR A 24 -3.88 3.39 -20.82
N ASN A 25 -4.80 4.10 -20.18
CA ASN A 25 -4.98 5.54 -20.37
C ASN A 25 -4.20 6.33 -19.32
N GLU A 26 -4.29 5.94 -18.06
CA GLU A 26 -3.68 6.67 -16.96
C GLU A 26 -3.07 5.71 -15.93
N ILE A 27 -2.02 6.18 -15.26
CA ILE A 27 -1.40 5.51 -14.10
C ILE A 27 -1.56 6.40 -12.87
N TYR A 28 -1.98 5.80 -11.77
CA TYR A 28 -1.95 6.42 -10.44
C TYR A 28 -0.86 5.73 -9.62
N GLN A 29 0.04 6.51 -9.03
CA GLN A 29 1.22 5.98 -8.34
C GLN A 29 1.78 6.95 -7.33
N GLY A 30 2.64 6.47 -6.43
CA GLY A 30 3.36 7.32 -5.50
C GLY A 30 4.51 8.08 -6.18
N LYS A 31 4.96 9.14 -5.52
CA LYS A 31 6.05 10.00 -6.02
C LYS A 31 7.34 9.22 -6.29
N TYR A 32 7.65 8.22 -5.48
CA TYR A 32 8.86 7.42 -5.66
C TYR A 32 8.73 6.49 -6.89
N THR A 33 7.56 5.86 -7.08
CA THR A 33 7.28 5.03 -8.25
C THR A 33 7.32 5.85 -9.54
N TYR A 34 6.83 7.09 -9.51
CA TYR A 34 6.89 8.01 -10.64
C TYR A 34 8.31 8.23 -11.17
N ARG A 35 9.33 8.17 -10.32
CA ARG A 35 10.75 8.27 -10.77
C ARG A 35 11.15 7.14 -11.71
N HIS A 36 10.44 6.01 -11.67
CA HIS A 36 10.68 4.86 -12.54
C HIS A 36 9.81 4.88 -13.80
N THR A 37 8.57 5.35 -13.69
CA THR A 37 7.61 5.38 -14.82
C THR A 37 7.68 6.65 -15.64
N GLU A 38 8.04 7.77 -15.02
CA GLU A 38 8.16 9.13 -15.60
C GLU A 38 6.87 9.64 -16.25
N LYS A 39 5.71 9.07 -15.94
CA LYS A 39 4.40 9.44 -16.47
C LYS A 39 3.27 9.09 -15.51
N GLY A 40 2.12 9.72 -15.69
CA GLY A 40 0.92 9.47 -14.92
C GLY A 40 0.70 10.43 -13.76
N VAL A 41 -0.27 10.12 -12.93
CA VAL A 41 -0.70 10.92 -11.78
C VAL A 41 0.05 10.50 -10.53
N ILE A 42 0.65 11.47 -9.85
CA ILE A 42 1.27 11.24 -8.53
C ILE A 42 0.21 11.38 -7.45
N VAL A 43 0.00 10.31 -6.68
CA VAL A 43 -0.94 10.29 -5.55
C VAL A 43 -0.23 10.85 -4.33
N GLN A 44 -0.51 12.11 -4.00
CA GLN A 44 0.01 12.80 -2.80
C GLN A 44 -1.04 12.96 -1.71
N GLU A 45 -2.31 12.96 -2.11
CA GLU A 45 -3.48 13.13 -1.27
C GLU A 45 -4.52 12.08 -1.61
N ASN A 46 -5.60 12.03 -0.84
CA ASN A 46 -6.74 11.17 -1.14
C ASN A 46 -7.37 11.56 -2.49
N ILE A 47 -7.56 10.58 -3.35
CA ILE A 47 -8.27 10.72 -4.62
C ILE A 47 -9.52 9.85 -4.56
N TYR A 48 -10.67 10.44 -4.86
CA TYR A 48 -11.97 9.75 -4.89
C TYR A 48 -12.49 9.75 -6.31
N ILE A 49 -12.84 8.57 -6.81
CA ILE A 49 -13.39 8.38 -8.16
C ILE A 49 -14.70 7.61 -8.02
N GLN A 50 -15.73 8.10 -8.67
CA GLN A 50 -17.01 7.39 -8.79
C GLN A 50 -17.20 6.99 -10.25
N ASP A 51 -17.40 5.70 -10.50
CA ASP A 51 -17.67 5.15 -11.81
C ASP A 51 -18.88 4.19 -11.70
N GLY A 52 -20.05 4.71 -12.08
CA GLY A 52 -21.30 3.99 -11.87
C GLY A 52 -21.53 3.63 -10.41
N ASP A 53 -21.68 2.36 -10.12
CA ASP A 53 -21.88 1.85 -8.75
C ASP A 53 -20.57 1.55 -8.01
N VAL A 54 -19.42 1.84 -8.64
CA VAL A 54 -18.10 1.60 -8.04
C VAL A 54 -17.52 2.89 -7.52
N SER A 55 -17.22 2.94 -6.23
CA SER A 55 -16.46 4.01 -5.60
C SER A 55 -15.02 3.57 -5.35
N LEU A 56 -14.09 4.43 -5.73
CA LEU A 56 -12.65 4.20 -5.55
C LEU A 56 -12.07 5.29 -4.67
N HIS A 57 -11.28 4.90 -3.71
CA HIS A 57 -10.48 5.78 -2.88
C HIS A 57 -9.02 5.37 -3.00
N ILE A 58 -8.22 6.20 -3.67
CA ILE A 58 -6.79 5.99 -3.88
C ILE A 58 -6.06 6.90 -2.91
N PHE A 59 -5.13 6.36 -2.14
CA PHE A 59 -4.45 7.14 -1.12
C PHE A 59 -2.99 6.71 -0.91
N PRO A 60 -2.10 7.66 -0.54
CA PRO A 60 -0.74 7.32 -0.16
C PRO A 60 -0.76 6.58 1.18
N LEU A 61 0.06 5.54 1.30
CA LEU A 61 0.17 4.74 2.51
C LEU A 61 1.64 4.72 2.97
N PRO A 62 1.95 5.28 4.14
CA PRO A 62 3.27 5.12 4.73
C PRO A 62 3.61 3.64 4.89
N SER A 63 4.82 3.25 4.52
CA SER A 63 5.22 1.85 4.54
C SER A 63 6.72 1.70 4.79
N SER A 64 7.08 0.76 5.65
CA SER A 64 8.47 0.36 5.85
C SER A 64 9.01 -0.43 4.67
N HIS A 65 8.14 -1.14 3.94
CA HIS A 65 8.52 -2.00 2.82
C HIS A 65 9.13 -1.23 1.65
N ALA A 66 8.45 -0.15 1.26
CA ALA A 66 8.88 0.68 0.13
C ALA A 66 8.38 2.12 0.28
N LYS A 67 9.16 3.06 -0.26
CA LYS A 67 8.76 4.47 -0.32
C LYS A 67 7.69 4.67 -1.39
N GLY A 68 6.72 5.54 -1.10
CA GLY A 68 5.71 5.93 -2.08
C GLY A 68 4.69 4.83 -2.38
N CYS A 69 4.36 4.00 -1.39
CA CYS A 69 3.27 3.05 -1.52
C CYS A 69 1.93 3.77 -1.66
N VAL A 70 1.07 3.18 -2.48
CA VAL A 70 -0.31 3.63 -2.73
C VAL A 70 -1.24 2.46 -2.48
N ALA A 71 -2.35 2.72 -1.83
CA ALA A 71 -3.41 1.76 -1.59
C ALA A 71 -4.70 2.17 -2.28
N LEU A 72 -5.59 1.22 -2.47
CA LEU A 72 -6.89 1.39 -3.11
C LEU A 72 -7.98 0.78 -2.26
N GLU A 73 -8.94 1.60 -1.84
CA GLU A 73 -10.19 1.13 -1.23
C GLU A 73 -11.31 1.12 -2.28
N VAL A 74 -12.01 0.02 -2.40
CA VAL A 74 -13.11 -0.17 -3.36
C VAL A 74 -14.41 -0.37 -2.60
N ASN A 75 -15.41 0.47 -2.90
CA ASN A 75 -16.76 0.43 -2.33
C ASN A 75 -16.79 0.44 -0.79
N GLU A 76 -15.76 1.00 -0.16
CA GLU A 76 -15.61 0.97 1.31
C GLU A 76 -15.69 -0.46 1.89
N GLU A 77 -15.43 -1.48 1.06
CA GLU A 77 -15.53 -2.89 1.41
C GLU A 77 -14.19 -3.61 1.33
N TRP A 78 -13.41 -3.37 0.26
CA TRP A 78 -12.10 -3.97 0.06
C TRP A 78 -11.01 -2.89 0.04
N CYS A 79 -9.88 -3.17 0.68
CA CYS A 79 -8.69 -2.32 0.61
C CYS A 79 -7.50 -3.12 0.10
N PHE A 80 -7.01 -2.77 -1.08
CA PHE A 80 -5.85 -3.38 -1.73
C PHE A 80 -4.58 -2.67 -1.29
N LEU A 81 -3.69 -3.39 -0.64
CA LEU A 81 -2.52 -2.84 0.05
C LEU A 81 -1.18 -3.21 -0.61
N GLY A 82 -1.19 -4.11 -1.60
CA GLY A 82 0.07 -4.62 -2.17
C GLY A 82 0.97 -5.22 -1.09
N ASP A 83 2.19 -4.76 -1.02
CA ASP A 83 3.20 -5.20 -0.06
C ASP A 83 3.39 -4.24 1.13
N ALA A 84 2.57 -3.19 1.21
CA ALA A 84 2.80 -2.08 2.13
C ALA A 84 2.98 -2.50 3.59
N LEU A 85 2.33 -3.57 4.02
CA LEU A 85 2.35 -4.03 5.41
C LEU A 85 3.57 -4.89 5.78
N TYR A 86 4.40 -5.25 4.80
CA TYR A 86 5.56 -6.09 5.05
C TYR A 86 6.76 -5.27 5.53
N ALA A 87 7.67 -5.96 6.21
CA ALA A 87 8.95 -5.38 6.62
C ALA A 87 9.81 -5.03 5.40
N MET A 88 10.72 -4.09 5.57
CA MET A 88 11.83 -3.93 4.64
C MET A 88 12.92 -4.95 4.96
N GLN A 89 13.67 -5.34 3.93
CA GLN A 89 14.88 -6.13 4.09
C GLN A 89 16.11 -5.22 4.03
N LYS A 90 16.95 -5.27 5.05
CA LYS A 90 18.20 -4.51 5.10
C LYS A 90 19.30 -5.37 5.72
N CYS A 91 20.37 -5.61 4.97
CA CYS A 91 21.52 -6.40 5.45
C CYS A 91 21.12 -7.76 6.06
N GLY A 92 20.15 -8.46 5.44
CA GLY A 92 19.66 -9.75 5.92
C GLY A 92 18.66 -9.69 7.08
N HIS A 93 18.30 -8.49 7.52
CA HIS A 93 17.33 -8.27 8.60
C HIS A 93 15.99 -7.79 8.05
N ASN A 94 14.90 -8.24 8.68
CA ASN A 94 13.55 -7.75 8.42
C ASN A 94 13.22 -6.66 9.44
N LEU A 95 13.02 -5.44 8.97
CA LEU A 95 12.88 -4.27 9.82
C LEU A 95 11.62 -3.48 9.50
N TYR A 96 10.97 -2.98 10.55
CA TYR A 96 9.98 -1.90 10.46
C TYR A 96 10.58 -0.63 11.05
N ASN A 97 10.37 0.51 10.39
CA ASN A 97 10.58 1.79 11.01
C ASN A 97 9.42 2.08 11.96
N ALA A 98 9.67 2.27 13.23
CA ALA A 98 8.62 2.41 14.25
C ALA A 98 7.71 3.63 13.99
N GLY A 99 8.27 4.76 13.57
CA GLY A 99 7.49 5.96 13.24
C GLY A 99 6.62 5.77 12.00
N ILE A 100 7.17 5.18 10.95
CA ILE A 100 6.43 4.86 9.72
C ILE A 100 5.32 3.85 10.01
N LEU A 101 5.59 2.81 10.79
CA LEU A 101 4.58 1.82 11.17
C LEU A 101 3.42 2.46 11.93
N LYS A 102 3.71 3.38 12.84
CA LYS A 102 2.68 4.15 13.54
C LYS A 102 1.80 4.95 12.58
N ASP A 103 2.42 5.66 11.65
CA ASP A 103 1.71 6.46 10.66
C ASP A 103 0.85 5.57 9.74
N GLU A 104 1.38 4.43 9.30
CA GLU A 104 0.65 3.43 8.52
C GLU A 104 -0.58 2.93 9.27
N MET A 105 -0.43 2.56 10.53
CA MET A 105 -1.54 2.11 11.37
C MET A 105 -2.62 3.20 11.54
N ASN A 106 -2.20 4.45 11.71
CA ASN A 106 -3.13 5.58 11.83
C ASN A 106 -3.95 5.77 10.54
N VAL A 107 -3.33 5.66 9.37
CA VAL A 107 -4.04 5.72 8.08
C VAL A 107 -5.03 4.57 7.96
N LEU A 108 -4.58 3.34 8.20
CA LEU A 108 -5.42 2.14 8.07
C LEU A 108 -6.59 2.11 9.05
N GLN A 109 -6.41 2.64 10.25
CA GLN A 109 -7.48 2.72 11.24
C GLN A 109 -8.68 3.52 10.73
N ASN A 110 -8.45 4.54 9.91
CA ASN A 110 -9.48 5.41 9.34
C ASN A 110 -10.09 4.88 8.04
N ILE A 111 -9.58 3.80 7.47
CA ILE A 111 -10.17 3.15 6.29
C ILE A 111 -11.44 2.41 6.71
N LYS A 112 -12.50 2.56 5.92
CA LYS A 112 -13.81 1.95 6.21
C LYS A 112 -13.88 0.47 5.84
N ALA A 113 -13.11 0.03 4.83
CA ALA A 113 -13.08 -1.35 4.38
C ALA A 113 -12.67 -2.30 5.52
N GLU A 114 -13.39 -3.40 5.67
CA GLU A 114 -13.12 -4.44 6.65
C GLU A 114 -12.34 -5.63 6.06
N LYS A 115 -12.16 -5.67 4.73
CA LYS A 115 -11.44 -6.71 4.00
C LYS A 115 -10.16 -6.11 3.44
N PHE A 116 -9.02 -6.54 3.96
CA PHE A 116 -7.71 -6.11 3.49
C PHE A 116 -7.12 -7.16 2.56
N MET A 117 -6.68 -6.72 1.37
CA MET A 117 -6.09 -7.56 0.34
C MET A 117 -4.59 -7.33 0.28
N LEU A 118 -3.83 -8.37 0.60
CA LEU A 118 -2.36 -8.34 0.61
C LEU A 118 -1.82 -9.19 -0.54
N SER A 119 -0.68 -8.80 -1.09
CA SER A 119 0.04 -9.61 -2.07
C SER A 119 0.83 -10.74 -1.40
N HIS A 120 1.22 -11.75 -2.17
CA HIS A 120 2.16 -12.84 -1.83
C HIS A 120 1.76 -13.85 -0.76
N ARG A 121 0.78 -13.58 0.09
CA ARG A 121 0.38 -14.50 1.17
C ARG A 121 -1.08 -14.91 1.03
N THR A 122 -1.32 -16.16 0.74
CA THR A 122 -2.67 -16.73 0.71
C THR A 122 -3.16 -17.10 2.11
N PRO A 123 -4.44 -16.94 2.42
CA PRO A 123 -5.43 -16.22 1.61
C PRO A 123 -5.07 -14.74 1.51
N PHE A 124 -5.25 -14.13 0.33
CA PHE A 124 -4.92 -12.72 0.10
C PHE A 124 -5.83 -11.78 0.90
N GLU A 125 -7.08 -12.16 1.08
CA GLU A 125 -8.04 -11.43 1.90
C GLU A 125 -7.81 -11.73 3.38
N LYS A 126 -7.70 -10.66 4.16
CA LYS A 126 -7.57 -10.73 5.62
C LYS A 126 -8.50 -9.74 6.29
N PRO A 127 -9.15 -10.11 7.41
CA PRO A 127 -9.96 -9.17 8.18
C PRO A 127 -9.11 -8.00 8.70
N LYS A 128 -9.61 -6.78 8.58
CA LYS A 128 -8.96 -5.57 9.10
C LYS A 128 -8.55 -5.72 10.57
N GLY A 129 -9.43 -6.23 11.42
CA GLY A 129 -9.15 -6.40 12.84
C GLY A 129 -7.95 -7.30 13.12
N ILE A 130 -7.78 -8.38 12.34
CA ILE A 130 -6.63 -9.28 12.44
C ILE A 130 -5.35 -8.56 12.04
N ILE A 131 -5.38 -7.82 10.93
CA ILE A 131 -4.23 -7.04 10.46
C ILE A 131 -3.83 -5.97 11.47
N MET A 132 -4.80 -5.20 11.98
CA MET A 132 -4.50 -4.13 12.94
C MET A 132 -3.91 -4.69 14.24
N ARG A 133 -4.36 -5.86 14.71
CA ARG A 133 -3.78 -6.54 15.85
C ARG A 133 -2.33 -6.97 15.57
N TRP A 134 -2.10 -7.59 14.42
CA TRP A 134 -0.77 -8.02 14.01
C TRP A 134 0.23 -6.85 13.94
N LEU A 135 -0.14 -5.74 13.31
CA LEU A 135 0.70 -4.54 13.26
C LEU A 135 0.93 -3.94 14.64
N GLY A 136 -0.09 -3.94 15.50
CA GLY A 136 0.00 -3.49 16.88
C GLY A 136 0.99 -4.31 17.71
N GLU A 137 0.98 -5.63 17.55
CA GLU A 137 1.92 -6.54 18.21
C GLU A 137 3.37 -6.28 17.75
N ILE A 138 3.59 -5.99 16.47
CA ILE A 138 4.90 -5.57 15.97
C ILE A 138 5.32 -4.24 16.61
N TYR A 139 4.42 -3.26 16.60
CA TYR A 139 4.70 -1.94 17.16
C TYR A 139 5.02 -1.98 18.66
N ASP A 140 4.42 -2.88 19.41
CA ASP A 140 4.67 -3.07 20.85
C ASP A 140 6.08 -3.58 21.15
N ARG A 141 6.77 -4.14 20.16
CA ARG A 141 8.19 -4.56 20.28
C ARG A 141 9.19 -3.41 20.19
N ARG A 142 8.74 -2.19 19.88
CA ARG A 142 9.62 -1.04 19.75
C ARG A 142 10.39 -0.77 21.05
N VAL A 143 11.64 -0.35 20.91
CA VAL A 143 12.50 0.06 22.03
C VAL A 143 12.66 1.56 21.98
N LYS A 144 12.47 2.23 23.13
CA LYS A 144 12.62 3.68 23.24
C LYS A 144 14.02 4.10 22.79
N GLY A 145 14.08 5.07 21.88
CA GLY A 145 15.34 5.58 21.32
C GLY A 145 15.84 4.80 20.10
N GLU A 146 15.24 3.66 19.77
CA GLU A 146 15.55 2.92 18.54
C GLU A 146 14.58 3.26 17.42
N VAL A 147 15.11 3.44 16.21
CA VAL A 147 14.33 3.78 15.01
C VAL A 147 13.63 2.54 14.45
N TYR A 148 14.28 1.39 14.52
CA TYR A 148 13.82 0.17 13.87
C TYR A 148 13.35 -0.89 14.85
N ILE A 149 12.38 -1.69 14.39
CA ILE A 149 11.87 -2.89 15.05
C ILE A 149 12.28 -4.06 14.19
N GLU A 150 13.08 -4.99 14.71
CA GLU A 150 13.46 -6.21 14.03
C GLU A 150 12.43 -7.31 14.28
N VAL A 151 12.07 -8.02 13.21
CA VAL A 151 11.08 -9.13 13.26
C VAL A 151 11.61 -10.41 12.64
#